data_864e7988b74816ad9f5bf155c594bebb
#
_entry.id   864e7988b74816ad9f5bf155c594bebb
#
_cell.length_a   1.000
_cell.length_b   1.000
_cell.length_c   1.000
_cell.angle_alpha   90.00
_cell.angle_beta   90.00
_cell.angle_gamma   90.00
#
_symmetry.space_group_name_H-M   'P 1'
#
loop_
_entity.id
_entity.type
_entity.pdbx_description
1 polymer ?
#
loop_
_entity_poly.entity_id
_entity_poly.type
_entity_poly.pdbx_seq_one_letter_code
_entity_poly.pdbx_strand_id
1 'polypeptide(L)'
;DYLSVDPGSHTVQISIPNAGTNNDSLVLATATVDLTTDKTYSLYFADTAANTIAKLLEDDLSSPDSGYIKFRFINLMPDLPAGLDLYYGTGFTSTTSTKVAGPILYQGVSDYFTVALNTGSSWSIRPAGALPTTTAIATYASASTVVNQRVFTITSRGYNSITSTTDPRRRLFSFIYNR
;
A
#
# COMPACT_ATOMS: atom_id res chain seq x y z
N ASP A 1 -11.05 6.47 -8.43
CA ASP A 1 -10.86 7.33 -9.61
C ASP A 1 -9.83 8.40 -9.28
N TYR A 2 -9.03 8.80 -10.28
CA TYR A 2 -8.08 9.89 -10.14
C TYR A 2 -8.78 11.24 -10.32
N LEU A 3 -8.30 12.25 -9.59
CA LEU A 3 -8.74 13.64 -9.73
C LEU A 3 -7.84 14.34 -10.77
N SER A 4 -8.41 15.09 -11.68
CA SER A 4 -7.64 15.94 -12.61
C SER A 4 -7.21 17.21 -11.87
N VAL A 5 -5.90 17.47 -11.89
CA VAL A 5 -5.27 18.63 -11.24
C VAL A 5 -4.27 19.24 -12.22
N ASP A 6 -4.15 20.56 -12.26
CA ASP A 6 -3.17 21.24 -13.09
C ASP A 6 -1.72 20.87 -12.69
N PRO A 7 -0.76 20.85 -13.61
CA PRO A 7 0.63 20.66 -13.25
C PRO A 7 1.17 21.82 -12.41
N GLY A 8 2.19 21.56 -11.62
CA GLY A 8 2.83 22.56 -10.76
C GLY A 8 2.84 22.15 -9.29
N SER A 9 3.12 23.12 -8.43
CA SER A 9 3.25 22.90 -6.99
C SER A 9 1.88 23.07 -6.31
N HIS A 10 1.47 22.06 -5.54
CA HIS A 10 0.21 22.04 -4.83
C HIS A 10 0.39 21.74 -3.35
N THR A 11 -0.39 22.42 -2.52
CA THR A 11 -0.49 22.09 -1.09
C THR A 11 -1.71 21.22 -0.86
N VAL A 12 -1.48 20.02 -0.33
CA VAL A 12 -2.53 19.07 0.03
C VAL A 12 -2.63 18.98 1.54
N GLN A 13 -3.84 19.15 2.06
CA GLN A 13 -4.14 19.07 3.49
C GLN A 13 -5.05 17.89 3.79
N ILE A 14 -4.79 17.23 4.92
CA ILE A 14 -5.76 16.34 5.57
C ILE A 14 -6.24 17.03 6.83
N SER A 15 -7.55 17.18 6.97
CA SER A 15 -8.17 17.85 8.11
C SER A 15 -9.38 17.08 8.64
N ILE A 16 -9.75 17.38 9.87
CA ILE A 16 -11.03 16.93 10.45
C ILE A 16 -11.99 18.14 10.35
N PRO A 17 -13.15 18.01 9.69
CA PRO A 17 -14.11 19.09 9.61
C PRO A 17 -14.80 19.31 10.96
N ASN A 18 -15.28 20.52 11.21
CA ASN A 18 -16.20 20.78 12.30
C ASN A 18 -17.50 20.01 12.09
N ALA A 19 -18.03 19.41 13.15
CA ALA A 19 -19.26 18.64 13.09
C ALA A 19 -20.41 19.43 12.43
N GLY A 20 -21.01 18.85 11.40
CA GLY A 20 -22.12 19.46 10.66
C GLY A 20 -21.73 20.60 9.70
N THR A 21 -20.46 20.78 9.41
CA THR A 21 -19.95 21.81 8.48
C THR A 21 -18.91 21.26 7.53
N ASN A 22 -18.56 22.02 6.48
CA ASN A 22 -17.42 21.74 5.60
C ASN A 22 -16.17 22.57 5.99
N ASN A 23 -16.20 23.26 7.14
CA ASN A 23 -15.06 24.04 7.62
C ASN A 23 -14.14 23.15 8.45
N ASP A 24 -12.85 23.24 8.20
CA ASP A 24 -11.82 22.50 8.94
C ASP A 24 -11.75 22.98 10.40
N SER A 25 -11.71 22.04 11.34
CA SER A 25 -11.45 22.32 12.75
C SER A 25 -10.01 22.03 13.15
N LEU A 26 -9.42 21.00 12.55
CA LEU A 26 -8.08 20.54 12.86
C LEU A 26 -7.38 20.04 11.61
N VAL A 27 -6.27 20.66 11.26
CA VAL A 27 -5.36 20.15 10.23
C VAL A 27 -4.49 19.06 10.84
N LEU A 28 -4.58 17.86 10.28
CA LEU A 28 -3.80 16.68 10.72
C LEU A 28 -2.45 16.62 10.05
N ALA A 29 -2.40 16.93 8.76
CA ALA A 29 -1.17 16.91 7.97
C ALA A 29 -1.29 17.87 6.77
N THR A 30 -0.15 18.41 6.37
CA THR A 30 0.00 19.23 5.17
C THR A 30 1.23 18.73 4.40
N ALA A 31 1.11 18.62 3.08
CA ALA A 31 2.21 18.28 2.19
C ALA A 31 2.21 19.20 0.97
N THR A 32 3.39 19.61 0.53
CA THR A 32 3.59 20.24 -0.78
C THR A 32 4.06 19.18 -1.75
N VAL A 33 3.40 19.11 -2.91
CA VAL A 33 3.70 18.13 -3.97
C VAL A 33 3.84 18.86 -5.31
N ASP A 34 4.80 18.43 -6.10
CA ASP A 34 5.01 18.96 -7.44
C ASP A 34 4.52 17.94 -8.47
N LEU A 35 3.55 18.35 -9.29
CA LEU A 35 2.91 17.52 -10.29
C LEU A 35 3.38 17.90 -11.68
N THR A 36 3.73 16.91 -12.48
CA THR A 36 4.18 17.08 -13.86
C THR A 36 3.04 16.78 -14.85
N THR A 37 3.01 17.47 -15.97
CA THR A 37 2.04 17.24 -17.05
C THR A 37 2.06 15.79 -17.51
N ASP A 38 0.87 15.24 -17.82
CA ASP A 38 0.67 13.89 -18.36
C ASP A 38 1.15 12.76 -17.43
N LYS A 39 1.26 13.04 -16.12
CA LYS A 39 1.61 12.05 -15.12
C LYS A 39 0.44 11.79 -14.17
N THR A 40 0.42 10.58 -13.66
CA THR A 40 -0.57 10.15 -12.65
C THR A 40 0.16 9.85 -11.35
N TYR A 41 -0.42 10.31 -10.24
CA TYR A 41 0.22 10.20 -8.94
C TYR A 41 -0.74 9.66 -7.87
N SER A 42 -0.18 8.93 -6.92
CA SER A 42 -0.84 8.60 -5.66
C SER A 42 -0.08 9.27 -4.51
N LEU A 43 -0.81 9.96 -3.63
CA LEU A 43 -0.26 10.57 -2.42
C LEU A 43 -0.73 9.79 -1.19
N TYR A 44 0.22 9.30 -0.43
CA TYR A 44 -0.02 8.54 0.81
C TYR A 44 0.37 9.36 2.02
N PHE A 45 -0.51 9.39 3.02
CA PHE A 45 -0.18 9.88 4.34
C PHE A 45 -0.10 8.69 5.30
N ALA A 46 0.94 8.64 6.10
CA ALA A 46 1.16 7.55 7.04
C ALA A 46 1.74 8.06 8.36
N ASP A 47 1.72 7.19 9.37
CA ASP A 47 2.07 7.50 10.76
C ASP A 47 1.05 8.41 11.46
N THR A 48 1.35 8.91 12.64
CA THR A 48 0.43 9.67 13.48
C THR A 48 1.07 10.92 14.08
N ALA A 49 0.26 11.94 14.30
CA ALA A 49 0.65 13.20 14.96
C ALA A 49 1.89 13.83 14.30
N ALA A 50 2.88 14.21 15.12
CA ALA A 50 4.09 14.89 14.67
C ALA A 50 4.99 14.04 13.74
N ASN A 51 4.76 12.72 13.66
CA ASN A 51 5.49 11.82 12.80
C ASN A 51 4.81 11.59 11.44
N THR A 52 3.67 12.23 11.18
CA THR A 52 2.94 12.04 9.92
C THR A 52 3.84 12.40 8.73
N ILE A 53 3.96 11.46 7.81
CA ILE A 53 4.71 11.63 6.56
C ILE A 53 3.75 11.68 5.38
N ALA A 54 4.17 12.34 4.32
CA ALA A 54 3.54 12.33 3.02
C ALA A 54 4.47 11.67 1.99
N LYS A 55 3.97 10.74 1.22
CA LYS A 55 4.71 10.03 0.18
C LYS A 55 3.98 10.16 -1.15
N LEU A 56 4.53 10.95 -2.07
CA LEU A 56 4.06 11.06 -3.46
C LEU A 56 4.72 9.96 -4.30
N LEU A 57 3.94 9.26 -5.10
CA LEU A 57 4.42 8.25 -6.04
C LEU A 57 3.80 8.46 -7.40
N GLU A 58 4.62 8.46 -8.44
CA GLU A 58 4.14 8.37 -9.82
C GLU A 58 3.59 6.96 -10.08
N ASP A 59 2.43 6.88 -10.71
CA ASP A 59 1.74 5.62 -11.00
C ASP A 59 1.96 5.22 -12.46
N ASP A 60 2.50 4.03 -12.68
CA ASP A 60 2.52 3.40 -14.00
C ASP A 60 1.22 2.62 -14.23
N LEU A 61 0.31 3.23 -14.97
CA LEU A 61 -0.99 2.66 -15.30
C LEU A 61 -0.99 1.78 -16.56
N SER A 62 0.16 1.49 -17.16
CA SER A 62 0.23 0.59 -18.31
C SER A 62 -0.27 -0.81 -17.93
N SER A 63 -1.21 -1.34 -18.71
CA SER A 63 -1.75 -2.67 -18.47
C SER A 63 -0.71 -3.75 -18.69
N PRO A 64 -0.62 -4.77 -17.84
CA PRO A 64 0.20 -5.95 -18.13
C PRO A 64 -0.44 -6.80 -19.23
N ASP A 65 0.31 -7.81 -19.69
CA ASP A 65 -0.18 -8.80 -20.66
C ASP A 65 -1.42 -9.54 -20.15
N SER A 66 -2.21 -10.05 -21.10
CA SER A 66 -3.39 -10.86 -20.76
C SER A 66 -2.98 -12.10 -19.95
N GLY A 67 -3.75 -12.40 -18.93
CA GLY A 67 -3.43 -13.46 -17.96
C GLY A 67 -2.58 -12.99 -16.78
N TYR A 68 -2.19 -11.72 -16.74
CA TYR A 68 -1.38 -11.16 -15.66
C TYR A 68 -2.06 -9.96 -15.00
N ILE A 69 -1.57 -9.64 -13.79
CA ILE A 69 -1.95 -8.49 -13.00
C ILE A 69 -0.66 -7.81 -12.54
N LYS A 70 -0.63 -6.48 -12.58
CA LYS A 70 0.53 -5.69 -12.18
C LYS A 70 0.34 -5.10 -10.79
N PHE A 71 1.36 -5.22 -9.97
CA PHE A 71 1.40 -4.74 -8.60
C PHE A 71 2.66 -3.95 -8.31
N ARG A 72 2.57 -3.04 -7.35
CA ARG A 72 3.70 -2.59 -6.53
C ARG A 72 3.33 -2.68 -5.06
N PHE A 73 4.33 -2.74 -4.20
CA PHE A 73 4.15 -2.80 -2.75
C PHE A 73 4.79 -1.60 -2.08
N ILE A 74 4.03 -0.91 -1.21
CA ILE A 74 4.53 0.17 -0.36
C ILE A 74 4.40 -0.22 1.11
N ASN A 75 5.49 -0.03 1.87
CA ASN A 75 5.51 -0.27 3.31
C ASN A 75 5.26 1.04 4.08
N LEU A 76 4.09 1.14 4.71
CA LEU A 76 3.69 2.26 5.56
C LEU A 76 3.59 1.87 7.05
N MET A 77 4.29 0.80 7.47
CA MET A 77 4.39 0.37 8.88
C MET A 77 5.71 0.85 9.48
N PRO A 78 5.68 1.80 10.45
CA PRO A 78 6.90 2.45 10.94
C PRO A 78 7.69 1.62 11.96
N ASP A 79 7.08 0.65 12.61
CA ASP A 79 7.65 -0.09 13.73
C ASP A 79 8.34 -1.43 13.34
N LEU A 80 8.77 -1.54 12.08
CA LEU A 80 9.53 -2.68 11.55
C LEU A 80 10.81 -2.18 10.85
N PRO A 81 11.89 -1.93 11.60
CA PRO A 81 13.10 -1.31 11.06
C PRO A 81 13.81 -2.14 9.98
N ALA A 82 13.70 -3.47 10.02
CA ALA A 82 14.22 -4.34 8.96
C ALA A 82 13.38 -4.32 7.67
N GLY A 83 12.19 -3.72 7.73
CA GLY A 83 11.25 -3.71 6.61
C GLY A 83 10.39 -4.96 6.51
N LEU A 84 9.74 -5.10 5.36
CA LEU A 84 8.79 -6.17 5.06
C LEU A 84 9.16 -6.91 3.78
N ASP A 85 8.89 -8.20 3.79
CA ASP A 85 8.83 -9.06 2.60
C ASP A 85 7.37 -9.36 2.26
N LEU A 86 7.02 -9.25 0.98
CA LEU A 86 5.71 -9.60 0.43
C LEU A 86 5.77 -10.97 -0.24
N TYR A 87 4.81 -11.81 0.10
CA TYR A 87 4.66 -13.16 -0.44
C TYR A 87 3.33 -13.34 -1.16
N TYR A 88 3.35 -14.11 -2.23
CA TYR A 88 2.19 -14.48 -3.04
C TYR A 88 2.20 -15.98 -3.34
N GLY A 89 1.01 -16.60 -3.38
CA GLY A 89 0.87 -18.01 -3.73
C GLY A 89 -0.53 -18.57 -3.51
N THR A 90 -0.66 -19.88 -3.46
CA THR A 90 -1.93 -20.58 -3.23
C THR A 90 -2.26 -20.71 -1.74
N GLY A 91 -1.36 -20.34 -0.87
CA GLY A 91 -1.53 -20.36 0.59
C GLY A 91 -0.53 -19.44 1.28
N PHE A 92 -0.44 -19.56 2.60
CA PHE A 92 0.38 -18.70 3.45
C PHE A 92 1.65 -19.39 3.99
N THR A 93 1.95 -20.61 3.54
CA THR A 93 3.10 -21.39 3.99
C THR A 93 4.26 -21.28 3.02
N SER A 94 5.44 -21.73 3.45
CA SER A 94 6.67 -21.75 2.63
C SER A 94 6.57 -22.62 1.37
N THR A 95 5.72 -23.62 1.39
CA THR A 95 5.51 -24.52 0.25
C THR A 95 4.46 -24.02 -0.72
N THR A 96 3.64 -23.05 -0.30
CA THR A 96 2.50 -22.56 -1.05
C THR A 96 2.60 -21.08 -1.44
N SER A 97 3.66 -20.39 -1.00
CA SER A 97 3.90 -18.98 -1.33
C SER A 97 5.38 -18.70 -1.61
N THR A 98 5.62 -17.75 -2.51
CA THR A 98 6.95 -17.25 -2.89
C THR A 98 7.06 -15.76 -2.57
N LYS A 99 8.27 -15.30 -2.23
CA LYS A 99 8.56 -13.89 -2.06
C LYS A 99 8.52 -13.20 -3.43
N VAL A 100 7.70 -12.15 -3.55
CA VAL A 100 7.52 -11.36 -4.78
C VAL A 100 8.08 -9.94 -4.67
N ALA A 101 8.24 -9.42 -3.45
CA ALA A 101 8.91 -8.14 -3.21
C ALA A 101 9.54 -8.10 -1.82
N GLY A 102 10.58 -7.31 -1.65
CA GLY A 102 11.25 -7.06 -0.37
C GLY A 102 12.75 -7.36 -0.39
N PRO A 103 13.51 -6.89 0.61
CA PRO A 103 13.02 -6.14 1.78
C PRO A 103 12.57 -4.72 1.43
N ILE A 104 11.41 -4.31 1.87
CA ILE A 104 10.88 -2.95 1.68
C ILE A 104 10.86 -2.26 3.04
N LEU A 105 11.74 -1.29 3.23
CA LEU A 105 11.84 -0.50 4.46
C LEU A 105 10.61 0.41 4.61
N TYR A 106 10.43 0.98 5.82
CA TYR A 106 9.39 1.99 6.04
C TYR A 106 9.49 3.13 5.02
N GLN A 107 8.37 3.53 4.42
CA GLN A 107 8.25 4.47 3.30
C GLN A 107 8.88 3.98 1.98
N GLY A 108 9.45 2.78 1.97
CA GLY A 108 9.98 2.16 0.76
C GLY A 108 8.88 1.63 -0.14
N VAL A 109 9.20 1.53 -1.42
CA VAL A 109 8.31 1.06 -2.48
C VAL A 109 9.08 0.05 -3.33
N SER A 110 8.43 -1.05 -3.71
CA SER A 110 8.99 -1.97 -4.69
C SER A 110 8.89 -1.40 -6.10
N ASP A 111 9.69 -1.91 -7.01
CA ASP A 111 9.39 -1.83 -8.43
C ASP A 111 8.03 -2.49 -8.71
N TYR A 112 7.44 -2.16 -9.87
CA TYR A 112 6.28 -2.89 -10.34
C TYR A 112 6.66 -4.32 -10.72
N PHE A 113 5.82 -5.27 -10.38
CA PHE A 113 5.95 -6.68 -10.73
C PHE A 113 4.61 -7.24 -11.20
N THR A 114 4.65 -8.32 -11.96
CA THR A 114 3.45 -9.00 -12.45
C THR A 114 3.33 -10.38 -11.83
N VAL A 115 2.10 -10.80 -11.58
CA VAL A 115 1.77 -12.17 -11.20
C VAL A 115 0.72 -12.72 -12.15
N ALA A 116 0.79 -14.02 -12.43
CA ALA A 116 -0.24 -14.69 -13.20
C ALA A 116 -1.58 -14.66 -12.46
N LEU A 117 -2.65 -14.45 -13.20
CA LEU A 117 -4.00 -14.47 -12.65
C LEU A 117 -4.31 -15.87 -12.12
N ASN A 118 -4.57 -15.97 -10.82
CA ASN A 118 -4.95 -17.21 -10.16
C ASN A 118 -6.09 -16.92 -9.17
N THR A 119 -7.19 -17.63 -9.33
CA THR A 119 -8.41 -17.45 -8.52
C THR A 119 -8.28 -17.92 -7.07
N GLY A 120 -7.22 -18.64 -6.73
CA GLY A 120 -6.93 -19.11 -5.36
C GLY A 120 -5.78 -18.38 -4.70
N SER A 121 -5.49 -17.16 -5.08
CA SER A 121 -4.29 -16.45 -4.64
C SER A 121 -4.37 -15.93 -3.20
N SER A 122 -3.30 -16.14 -2.48
CA SER A 122 -3.10 -15.71 -1.11
C SER A 122 -1.89 -14.78 -1.01
N TRP A 123 -2.05 -13.70 -0.27
CA TRP A 123 -1.01 -12.71 -0.04
C TRP A 123 -0.65 -12.67 1.44
N SER A 124 0.62 -12.51 1.74
CA SER A 124 1.07 -12.33 3.11
C SER A 124 2.28 -11.41 3.19
N ILE A 125 2.39 -10.68 4.30
CA ILE A 125 3.57 -9.88 4.65
C ILE A 125 4.25 -10.47 5.87
N ARG A 126 5.58 -10.45 5.87
CA ARG A 126 6.43 -10.93 6.97
C ARG A 126 7.53 -9.92 7.25
N PRO A 127 8.14 -9.93 8.45
CA PRO A 127 9.38 -9.19 8.66
C PRO A 127 10.41 -9.58 7.62
N ALA A 128 11.18 -8.62 7.13
CA ALA A 128 12.20 -8.87 6.11
C ALA A 128 13.22 -9.89 6.58
N GLY A 129 13.54 -10.84 5.72
CA GLY A 129 14.46 -11.95 6.03
C GLY A 129 13.88 -13.03 6.93
N ALA A 130 12.62 -12.94 7.35
CA ALA A 130 11.98 -14.00 8.10
C ALA A 130 11.84 -15.27 7.27
N LEU A 131 12.00 -16.42 7.92
CA LEU A 131 11.79 -17.71 7.26
C LEU A 131 10.33 -17.81 6.76
N PRO A 132 10.11 -18.46 5.61
CA PRO A 132 8.76 -18.66 5.09
C PRO A 132 7.80 -19.40 6.04
N THR A 133 8.36 -20.14 7.02
CA THR A 133 7.60 -20.79 8.10
C THR A 133 7.18 -19.86 9.21
N THR A 134 7.74 -18.63 9.28
CA THR A 134 7.36 -17.63 10.28
C THR A 134 5.93 -17.18 10.05
N THR A 135 5.16 -17.02 11.12
CA THR A 135 3.79 -16.49 11.05
C THR A 135 3.76 -15.13 10.36
N ALA A 136 2.88 -14.99 9.39
CA ALA A 136 2.70 -13.73 8.69
C ALA A 136 2.17 -12.62 9.62
N ILE A 137 2.64 -11.40 9.43
CA ILE A 137 2.16 -10.20 10.14
C ILE A 137 0.70 -9.94 9.77
N ALA A 138 0.39 -10.04 8.49
CA ALA A 138 -0.96 -9.94 7.97
C ALA A 138 -1.10 -10.82 6.72
N THR A 139 -2.32 -11.25 6.45
CA THR A 139 -2.69 -12.10 5.31
C THR A 139 -3.90 -11.54 4.60
N TYR A 140 -4.00 -11.82 3.32
CA TYR A 140 -5.16 -11.49 2.50
C TYR A 140 -5.41 -12.62 1.51
N ALA A 141 -6.58 -13.25 1.61
CA ALA A 141 -7.04 -14.22 0.63
C ALA A 141 -7.87 -13.48 -0.42
N SER A 142 -7.36 -13.40 -1.64
CA SER A 142 -8.00 -12.69 -2.73
C SER A 142 -8.66 -13.68 -3.67
N ALA A 143 -9.95 -13.67 -3.74
CA ALA A 143 -10.68 -14.45 -4.73
C ALA A 143 -11.29 -13.60 -5.85
N SER A 144 -11.83 -12.44 -5.54
CA SER A 144 -12.67 -11.69 -6.48
C SER A 144 -12.23 -10.27 -6.79
N THR A 145 -11.30 -9.71 -6.05
CA THR A 145 -10.86 -8.32 -6.21
C THR A 145 -9.73 -8.15 -7.21
N VAL A 146 -9.05 -9.25 -7.55
CA VAL A 146 -7.88 -9.25 -8.43
C VAL A 146 -8.32 -9.66 -9.84
N VAL A 147 -8.34 -8.71 -10.76
CA VAL A 147 -8.90 -8.87 -12.11
C VAL A 147 -7.79 -8.77 -13.15
N ASN A 148 -7.93 -9.54 -14.25
CA ASN A 148 -7.01 -9.57 -15.39
C ASN A 148 -6.66 -8.18 -15.91
N GLN A 149 -5.39 -7.98 -16.24
CA GLN A 149 -4.82 -6.75 -16.82
C GLN A 149 -5.01 -5.48 -15.98
N ARG A 150 -5.18 -5.63 -14.67
CA ARG A 150 -5.34 -4.51 -13.73
C ARG A 150 -4.03 -4.15 -13.05
N VAL A 151 -3.99 -2.94 -12.54
CA VAL A 151 -2.85 -2.38 -11.80
C VAL A 151 -3.30 -2.06 -10.39
N PHE A 152 -2.53 -2.54 -9.41
CA PHE A 152 -2.79 -2.32 -7.99
C PHE A 152 -1.55 -1.84 -7.24
N THR A 153 -1.78 -1.01 -6.25
CA THR A 153 -0.80 -0.77 -5.20
C THR A 153 -1.21 -1.54 -3.94
N ILE A 154 -0.31 -2.35 -3.45
CA ILE A 154 -0.46 -3.07 -2.19
C ILE A 154 0.15 -2.21 -1.10
N THR A 155 -0.57 -1.98 0.00
CA THR A 155 -0.08 -1.21 1.14
C THR A 155 -0.10 -2.06 2.41
N SER A 156 0.99 -2.02 3.18
CA SER A 156 0.97 -2.37 4.60
C SER A 156 0.83 -1.08 5.41
N ARG A 157 -0.04 -1.06 6.42
CA ARG A 157 -0.27 0.13 7.25
C ARG A 157 -0.59 -0.24 8.70
N GLY A 158 -0.51 0.76 9.58
CA GLY A 158 -0.68 0.58 11.02
C GLY A 158 0.63 0.18 11.69
N TYR A 159 0.53 -0.35 12.91
CA TYR A 159 1.68 -0.73 13.73
C TYR A 159 1.68 -2.23 13.97
N ASN A 160 2.83 -2.87 13.75
CA ASN A 160 2.99 -4.31 14.02
C ASN A 160 2.82 -4.64 15.50
N SER A 161 3.21 -3.73 16.39
CA SER A 161 3.06 -3.85 17.85
C SER A 161 1.61 -3.88 18.32
N ILE A 162 0.66 -3.38 17.51
CA ILE A 162 -0.75 -3.36 17.85
C ILE A 162 -1.43 -4.62 17.31
N THR A 163 -1.71 -5.57 18.22
CA THR A 163 -2.35 -6.85 17.89
C THR A 163 -3.86 -6.86 18.08
N SER A 164 -4.43 -5.85 18.76
CA SER A 164 -5.88 -5.70 18.93
C SER A 164 -6.59 -5.60 17.60
N THR A 165 -7.61 -6.40 17.37
CA THR A 165 -8.40 -6.39 16.13
C THR A 165 -9.37 -5.21 16.03
N THR A 166 -9.60 -4.50 17.12
CA THR A 166 -10.51 -3.34 17.18
C THR A 166 -9.78 -1.99 17.15
N ASP A 167 -8.48 -1.96 17.41
CA ASP A 167 -7.70 -0.70 17.33
C ASP A 167 -7.62 -0.23 15.85
N PRO A 168 -7.99 1.00 15.53
CA PRO A 168 -7.94 1.52 14.17
C PRO A 168 -6.50 1.62 13.62
N ARG A 169 -5.50 1.66 14.49
CA ARG A 169 -4.07 1.70 14.13
C ARG A 169 -3.46 0.30 13.98
N ARG A 170 -4.25 -0.77 14.13
CA ARG A 170 -3.76 -2.14 13.96
C ARG A 170 -3.11 -2.35 12.61
N ARG A 171 -2.24 -3.33 12.55
CA ARG A 171 -1.62 -3.77 11.29
C ARG A 171 -2.67 -4.22 10.28
N LEU A 172 -2.61 -3.65 9.08
CA LEU A 172 -3.51 -3.93 7.98
C LEU A 172 -2.74 -4.04 6.66
N PHE A 173 -3.32 -4.77 5.77
CA PHE A 173 -2.84 -5.02 4.43
C PHE A 173 -3.99 -4.71 3.45
N SER A 174 -3.76 -3.82 2.51
CA SER A 174 -4.81 -3.30 1.64
C SER A 174 -4.38 -3.29 0.18
N PHE A 175 -5.34 -3.48 -0.71
CA PHE A 175 -5.17 -3.34 -2.15
C PHE A 175 -5.86 -2.06 -2.59
N ILE A 176 -5.12 -1.21 -3.29
CA ILE A 176 -5.64 0.01 -3.90
C ILE A 176 -5.66 -0.24 -5.40
N TYR A 177 -6.83 -0.14 -5.99
CA TYR A 177 -7.00 -0.25 -7.43
C TYR A 177 -6.56 1.04 -8.11
N ASN A 178 -5.57 0.96 -8.98
CA ASN A 178 -5.04 2.09 -9.75
C ASN A 178 -5.67 2.15 -11.16
N ARG A 179 -5.86 0.97 -11.80
CA ARG A 179 -6.48 0.87 -13.13
C ARG A 179 -7.02 -0.55 -13.37
#